data_f2315a03db033fd2bad603261561e916
#
_entry.id   f2315a03db033fd2bad603261561e916
#
_cell.length_a   1.000
_cell.length_b   1.000
_cell.length_c   1.000
_cell.angle_alpha   90.00
_cell.angle_beta   90.00
_cell.angle_gamma   90.00
#
_symmetry.space_group_name_H-M   'P 1'
#
loop_
_entity.id
_entity.type
_entity.pdbx_description
1 polymer ?
#
loop_
_entity_poly.entity_id
_entity_poly.type
_entity_poly.pdbx_seq_one_letter_code
_entity_poly.pdbx_strand_id
1 'polypeptide(L)'
;MSFNDSNLEGQIGEEMYINYLKDKNIEFFDVREDLQCQWMDIDFIIPSNNHTKEEILKEVKHAKPNTRATRQKEIGYTVEVKLDKVTHNRFKKHNGEITEGTGNLVYELISHNMPGCLARSYADFILYVCVDNFGSETILKKAYMINLYKWRQAMVNTGKYNTQHIVLKPTKYVKENNKLVEENILNILHPVKDLLTVEGAVKDLTDTFMKYFPKNINI
;
A
#
# COMPACT_ATOMS: atom_id res chain seq x y z
N MET A 1 -4.92 18.13 8.56
CA MET A 1 -3.62 17.43 8.45
C MET A 1 -2.74 18.26 7.54
N SER A 2 -1.54 18.60 7.97
CA SER A 2 -0.57 19.26 7.11
C SER A 2 0.12 18.23 6.20
N PHE A 3 0.72 18.67 5.10
CA PHE A 3 1.51 17.83 4.19
C PHE A 3 2.66 17.10 4.92
N ASN A 4 3.21 17.73 5.96
CA ASN A 4 4.27 17.15 6.79
C ASN A 4 3.78 15.96 7.64
N ASP A 5 2.51 15.96 8.09
CA ASP A 5 1.97 14.86 8.93
C ASP A 5 1.82 13.56 8.11
N SER A 6 1.41 13.66 6.84
CA SER A 6 1.24 12.49 5.97
C SER A 6 2.58 11.85 5.58
N ASN A 7 3.65 12.63 5.46
CA ASN A 7 4.99 12.09 5.19
C ASN A 7 5.56 11.32 6.38
N LEU A 8 5.38 11.84 7.61
CA LEU A 8 5.85 11.16 8.82
C LEU A 8 5.17 9.79 9.00
N GLU A 9 3.89 9.73 8.66
CA GLU A 9 3.09 8.50 8.75
C GLU A 9 3.58 7.41 7.80
N GLY A 10 3.86 7.76 6.54
CA GLY A 10 4.40 6.83 5.54
C GLY A 10 5.73 6.23 6.02
N GLN A 11 6.62 7.04 6.55
CA GLN A 11 7.94 6.63 7.04
C GLN A 11 7.89 5.53 8.10
N ILE A 12 6.85 5.47 8.93
CA ILE A 12 6.74 4.43 9.98
C ILE A 12 6.62 3.03 9.36
N GLY A 13 5.78 2.87 8.36
CA GLY A 13 5.62 1.59 7.67
C GLY A 13 6.89 1.17 6.94
N GLU A 14 7.54 2.12 6.30
CA GLU A 14 8.79 1.94 5.57
C GLU A 14 9.94 1.54 6.51
N GLU A 15 10.13 2.25 7.63
CA GLU A 15 11.14 1.92 8.63
C GLU A 15 10.91 0.55 9.27
N MET A 16 9.65 0.20 9.53
CA MET A 16 9.29 -1.14 9.98
C MET A 16 9.76 -2.21 8.97
N TYR A 17 9.56 -1.98 7.68
CA TYR A 17 10.00 -2.91 6.63
C TYR A 17 11.52 -2.98 6.53
N ILE A 18 12.22 -1.85 6.58
CA ILE A 18 13.70 -1.80 6.61
C ILE A 18 14.25 -2.61 7.78
N ASN A 19 13.70 -2.43 8.98
CA ASN A 19 14.15 -3.16 10.16
C ASN A 19 13.95 -4.68 10.01
N TYR A 20 12.83 -5.09 9.40
CA TYR A 20 12.57 -6.49 9.05
C TYR A 20 13.62 -7.03 8.07
N LEU A 21 13.89 -6.33 6.98
CA LEU A 21 14.87 -6.74 5.96
C LEU A 21 16.27 -6.90 6.55
N LYS A 22 16.70 -5.91 7.37
CA LYS A 22 17.99 -5.94 8.07
C LYS A 22 18.10 -7.12 9.04
N ASP A 23 17.07 -7.35 9.87
CA ASP A 23 17.04 -8.48 10.84
C ASP A 23 17.12 -9.85 10.14
N LYS A 24 16.55 -9.94 8.94
CA LYS A 24 16.57 -11.16 8.13
C LYS A 24 17.79 -11.29 7.23
N ASN A 25 18.71 -10.33 7.25
CA ASN A 25 19.85 -10.26 6.33
C ASN A 25 19.43 -10.36 4.86
N ILE A 26 18.30 -9.77 4.51
CA ILE A 26 17.80 -9.68 3.14
C ILE A 26 18.45 -8.45 2.50
N GLU A 27 19.14 -8.65 1.39
CA GLU A 27 19.66 -7.57 0.57
C GLU A 27 18.51 -6.77 -0.07
N PHE A 28 18.63 -5.45 -0.08
CA PHE A 28 17.63 -4.58 -0.70
C PHE A 28 18.24 -3.25 -1.14
N PHE A 29 17.61 -2.63 -2.12
CA PHE A 29 17.83 -1.24 -2.48
C PHE A 29 16.68 -0.40 -1.94
N ASP A 30 16.99 0.58 -1.10
CA ASP A 30 16.07 1.64 -0.69
C ASP A 30 16.04 2.68 -1.82
N VAL A 31 14.89 2.82 -2.48
CA VAL A 31 14.72 3.68 -3.66
C VAL A 31 13.67 4.77 -3.47
N ARG A 32 13.29 5.03 -2.23
CA ARG A 32 12.28 6.04 -1.88
C ARG A 32 12.63 7.44 -2.36
N GLU A 33 13.92 7.78 -2.42
CA GLU A 33 14.42 9.07 -2.91
C GLU A 33 14.70 9.08 -4.43
N ASP A 34 14.56 7.94 -5.11
CA ASP A 34 14.76 7.83 -6.55
C ASP A 34 13.50 8.30 -7.30
N LEU A 35 13.59 9.42 -8.00
CA LEU A 35 12.45 10.02 -8.71
C LEU A 35 11.78 9.07 -9.70
N GLN A 36 12.55 8.20 -10.38
CA GLN A 36 11.98 7.21 -11.28
C GLN A 36 11.17 6.17 -10.54
N CYS A 37 11.65 5.71 -9.38
CA CYS A 37 10.96 4.73 -8.53
C CYS A 37 9.71 5.33 -7.90
N GLN A 38 9.76 6.60 -7.46
CA GLN A 38 8.59 7.32 -6.98
C GLN A 38 7.47 7.40 -8.05
N TRP A 39 7.83 7.68 -9.33
CA TRP A 39 6.88 7.65 -10.45
C TRP A 39 6.27 6.27 -10.71
N MET A 40 6.97 5.21 -10.31
CA MET A 40 6.54 3.81 -10.44
C MET A 40 5.82 3.30 -9.19
N ASP A 41 5.69 4.09 -8.14
CA ASP A 41 5.26 3.70 -6.80
C ASP A 41 6.02 2.47 -6.30
N ILE A 42 7.35 2.60 -6.17
CA ILE A 42 8.26 1.58 -5.68
C ILE A 42 9.13 2.19 -4.59
N ASP A 43 9.08 1.65 -3.38
CA ASP A 43 9.88 2.08 -2.24
C ASP A 43 11.13 1.22 -2.08
N PHE A 44 11.02 -0.09 -2.36
CA PHE A 44 12.10 -1.06 -2.17
C PHE A 44 12.22 -2.01 -3.34
N ILE A 45 13.45 -2.36 -3.67
CA ILE A 45 13.78 -3.41 -4.63
C ILE A 45 14.54 -4.50 -3.91
N ILE A 46 14.06 -5.73 -4.01
CA ILE A 46 14.65 -6.92 -3.40
C ILE A 46 15.29 -7.74 -4.52
N PRO A 47 16.64 -7.73 -4.66
CA PRO A 47 17.31 -8.46 -5.71
C PRO A 47 17.29 -9.97 -5.45
N SER A 48 17.36 -10.74 -6.51
CA SER A 48 17.71 -12.16 -6.50
C SER A 48 19.00 -12.34 -7.28
N ASN A 49 19.88 -13.22 -6.82
CA ASN A 49 21.08 -13.64 -7.57
C ASN A 49 22.00 -12.48 -8.04
N ASN A 50 22.27 -11.48 -7.19
CA ASN A 50 23.17 -10.34 -7.48
C ASN A 50 22.74 -9.45 -8.67
N HIS A 51 21.47 -9.42 -9.00
CA HIS A 51 20.98 -8.47 -10.01
C HIS A 51 21.03 -7.02 -9.51
N THR A 52 21.35 -6.12 -10.40
CA THR A 52 21.39 -4.68 -10.13
C THR A 52 19.98 -4.08 -10.08
N LYS A 53 19.87 -2.93 -9.45
CA LYS A 53 18.62 -2.14 -9.44
C LYS A 53 18.10 -1.88 -10.85
N GLU A 54 18.98 -1.50 -11.77
CA GLU A 54 18.66 -1.14 -13.16
C GLU A 54 18.11 -2.34 -13.95
N GLU A 55 18.69 -3.52 -13.77
CA GLU A 55 18.23 -4.77 -14.40
C GLU A 55 16.81 -5.11 -13.92
N ILE A 56 16.58 -5.04 -12.60
CA ILE A 56 15.26 -5.33 -12.03
C ILE A 56 14.21 -4.34 -12.53
N LEU A 57 14.51 -3.03 -12.51
CA LEU A 57 13.59 -2.00 -13.00
C LEU A 57 13.26 -2.14 -14.47
N LYS A 58 14.22 -2.53 -15.30
CA LYS A 58 14.00 -2.80 -16.72
C LYS A 58 12.99 -3.93 -16.91
N GLU A 59 13.19 -5.04 -16.21
CA GLU A 59 12.29 -6.20 -16.27
C GLU A 59 10.90 -5.92 -15.69
N VAL A 60 10.81 -5.12 -14.63
CA VAL A 60 9.52 -4.69 -14.05
C VAL A 60 8.69 -3.91 -15.08
N LYS A 61 9.30 -3.00 -15.83
CA LYS A 61 8.62 -2.20 -16.86
C LYS A 61 8.09 -3.04 -18.01
N HIS A 62 8.80 -4.11 -18.37
CA HIS A 62 8.49 -4.97 -19.51
C HIS A 62 7.83 -6.30 -19.12
N ALA A 63 7.54 -6.52 -17.84
CA ALA A 63 7.00 -7.77 -17.34
C ALA A 63 5.66 -8.13 -17.98
N LYS A 64 5.62 -9.28 -18.65
CA LYS A 64 4.36 -9.88 -19.11
C LYS A 64 3.70 -10.64 -17.93
N PRO A 65 2.36 -10.70 -17.88
CA PRO A 65 1.65 -11.38 -16.79
C PRO A 65 2.12 -12.82 -16.52
N ASN A 66 2.35 -13.58 -17.59
CA ASN A 66 2.73 -15.00 -17.51
C ASN A 66 4.20 -15.25 -17.12
N THR A 67 5.07 -14.25 -17.20
CA THR A 67 6.49 -14.35 -16.82
C THR A 67 6.81 -13.74 -15.48
N ARG A 68 5.84 -13.07 -14.84
CA ARG A 68 6.06 -12.29 -13.62
C ARG A 68 6.60 -13.14 -12.46
N ALA A 69 6.01 -14.30 -12.19
CA ALA A 69 6.45 -15.17 -11.09
C ALA A 69 7.89 -15.68 -11.30
N THR A 70 8.25 -16.04 -12.54
CA THR A 70 9.61 -16.47 -12.91
C THR A 70 10.59 -15.31 -12.71
N ARG A 71 10.26 -14.13 -13.21
CA ARG A 71 11.07 -12.92 -13.05
C ARG A 71 11.30 -12.59 -11.55
N GLN A 72 10.24 -12.63 -10.72
CA GLN A 72 10.35 -12.37 -9.29
C GLN A 72 11.33 -13.33 -8.60
N LYS A 73 11.32 -14.61 -9.00
CA LYS A 73 12.19 -15.63 -8.44
C LYS A 73 13.64 -15.51 -8.92
N GLU A 74 13.84 -15.24 -10.19
CA GLU A 74 15.16 -15.28 -10.85
C GLU A 74 15.92 -13.95 -10.74
N ILE A 75 15.22 -12.83 -10.84
CA ILE A 75 15.82 -11.49 -10.95
C ILE A 75 15.59 -10.67 -9.69
N GLY A 76 14.39 -10.74 -9.12
CA GLY A 76 14.01 -9.98 -7.94
C GLY A 76 12.62 -9.38 -8.04
N TYR A 77 12.18 -8.68 -7.00
CA TYR A 77 10.86 -8.10 -6.90
C TYR A 77 10.87 -6.71 -6.27
N THR A 78 9.79 -5.99 -6.45
CA THR A 78 9.61 -4.62 -5.98
C THR A 78 8.47 -4.52 -4.99
N VAL A 79 8.62 -3.64 -4.01
CA VAL A 79 7.64 -3.45 -2.93
C VAL A 79 7.33 -1.97 -2.78
N GLU A 80 6.05 -1.67 -2.66
CA GLU A 80 5.48 -0.41 -2.18
C GLU A 80 5.00 -0.60 -0.75
N VAL A 81 5.17 0.38 0.13
CA VAL A 81 4.67 0.34 1.50
C VAL A 81 3.52 1.33 1.67
N LYS A 82 2.40 0.86 2.18
CA LYS A 82 1.22 1.69 2.47
C LYS A 82 0.85 1.60 3.93
N LEU A 83 0.81 2.73 4.63
CA LEU A 83 0.24 2.81 5.96
C LEU A 83 -1.24 3.22 5.87
N ASP A 84 -2.12 2.46 6.52
CA ASP A 84 -3.57 2.66 6.53
C ASP A 84 -4.09 2.83 7.96
N LYS A 85 -4.80 3.92 8.19
CA LYS A 85 -5.44 4.28 9.47
C LYS A 85 -6.95 4.09 9.46
N VAL A 86 -7.51 3.39 8.49
CA VAL A 86 -8.97 3.27 8.32
C VAL A 86 -9.44 1.82 8.38
N THR A 87 -8.75 0.92 7.69
CA THR A 87 -9.21 -0.48 7.46
C THR A 87 -9.50 -1.23 8.76
N HIS A 88 -8.62 -1.10 9.75
CA HIS A 88 -8.73 -1.79 11.05
C HIS A 88 -8.72 -0.82 12.25
N ASN A 89 -8.82 0.49 12.01
CA ASN A 89 -8.85 1.47 13.07
C ASN A 89 -10.18 1.43 13.82
N ARG A 90 -10.13 1.70 15.13
CA ARG A 90 -11.34 1.93 15.92
C ARG A 90 -11.76 3.39 15.83
N PHE A 91 -13.05 3.63 15.85
CA PHE A 91 -13.59 4.99 15.88
C PHE A 91 -14.90 5.05 16.66
N LYS A 92 -15.18 6.21 17.22
CA LYS A 92 -16.40 6.47 17.98
C LYS A 92 -17.48 7.03 17.07
N LYS A 93 -18.62 6.34 17.01
CA LYS A 93 -19.82 6.83 16.30
C LYS A 93 -20.46 8.02 17.04
N HIS A 94 -21.37 8.72 16.39
CA HIS A 94 -22.12 9.83 16.98
C HIS A 94 -22.93 9.42 18.21
N ASN A 95 -23.36 8.16 18.30
CA ASN A 95 -24.09 7.60 19.46
C ASN A 95 -23.17 7.20 20.62
N GLY A 96 -21.87 7.40 20.49
CA GLY A 96 -20.88 7.04 21.51
C GLY A 96 -20.34 5.62 21.42
N GLU A 97 -20.89 4.77 20.54
CA GLU A 97 -20.43 3.40 20.33
C GLU A 97 -19.04 3.37 19.65
N ILE A 98 -18.15 2.53 20.16
CA ILE A 98 -16.86 2.26 19.53
C ILE A 98 -17.06 1.12 18.53
N THR A 99 -16.64 1.35 17.28
CA THR A 99 -16.68 0.34 16.22
C THR A 99 -15.30 0.19 15.60
N GLU A 100 -15.02 -0.99 15.07
CA GLU A 100 -13.81 -1.23 14.28
C GLU A 100 -14.01 -0.81 12.83
N GLY A 101 -12.91 -0.63 12.12
CA GLY A 101 -12.91 -0.36 10.69
C GLY A 101 -13.57 -1.49 9.89
N THR A 102 -13.88 -1.18 8.65
CA THR A 102 -14.70 -2.05 7.78
C THR A 102 -13.97 -3.31 7.32
N GLY A 103 -12.66 -3.44 7.54
CA GLY A 103 -11.83 -4.51 7.01
C GLY A 103 -11.66 -4.43 5.47
N ASN A 104 -11.89 -3.26 4.89
CA ASN A 104 -11.76 -3.05 3.45
C ASN A 104 -10.43 -2.35 3.12
N LEU A 105 -9.63 -2.94 2.25
CA LEU A 105 -8.50 -2.27 1.63
C LEU A 105 -8.99 -1.21 0.65
N VAL A 106 -8.27 -0.11 0.58
CA VAL A 106 -8.56 0.97 -0.35
C VAL A 106 -7.76 0.77 -1.62
N TYR A 107 -8.45 0.56 -2.74
CA TYR A 107 -7.85 0.54 -4.07
C TYR A 107 -8.06 1.91 -4.72
N GLU A 108 -7.02 2.72 -4.72
CA GLU A 108 -7.05 4.06 -5.26
C GLU A 108 -6.97 4.02 -6.80
N LEU A 109 -8.09 4.33 -7.46
CA LEU A 109 -8.18 4.39 -8.92
C LEU A 109 -7.78 5.76 -9.46
N ILE A 110 -8.24 6.81 -8.80
CA ILE A 110 -7.94 8.20 -9.14
C ILE A 110 -7.54 8.92 -7.87
N SER A 111 -6.45 9.65 -7.93
CA SER A 111 -5.96 10.53 -6.89
C SER A 111 -5.53 11.83 -7.54
N HIS A 112 -6.05 12.97 -7.04
CA HIS A 112 -5.70 14.30 -7.57
C HIS A 112 -5.82 14.41 -9.10
N ASN A 113 -6.94 13.90 -9.66
CA ASN A 113 -7.21 13.85 -11.11
C ASN A 113 -6.24 12.99 -11.95
N MET A 114 -5.35 12.22 -11.32
CA MET A 114 -4.41 11.32 -11.97
C MET A 114 -4.74 9.86 -11.62
N PRO A 115 -4.28 8.88 -12.39
CA PRO A 115 -4.38 7.48 -11.98
C PRO A 115 -3.83 7.29 -10.56
N GLY A 116 -4.60 6.70 -9.68
CA GLY A 116 -4.21 6.45 -8.31
C GLY A 116 -3.04 5.46 -8.22
N CYS A 117 -2.34 5.47 -7.09
CA CYS A 117 -1.10 4.70 -6.91
C CYS A 117 -1.28 3.21 -7.22
N LEU A 118 -2.35 2.58 -6.73
CA LEU A 118 -2.57 1.16 -6.99
C LEU A 118 -2.97 0.86 -8.44
N ALA A 119 -3.54 1.83 -9.16
CA ALA A 119 -3.89 1.67 -10.58
C ALA A 119 -2.65 1.76 -11.48
N ARG A 120 -1.73 2.68 -11.18
CA ARG A 120 -0.51 2.94 -11.97
C ARG A 120 0.73 2.20 -11.47
N SER A 121 0.78 1.80 -10.18
CA SER A 121 1.97 1.22 -9.55
C SER A 121 2.54 0.05 -10.34
N TYR A 122 3.86 0.04 -10.46
CA TYR A 122 4.66 -1.05 -11.02
C TYR A 122 5.19 -2.00 -9.96
N ALA A 123 4.92 -1.76 -8.67
CA ALA A 123 5.30 -2.67 -7.61
C ALA A 123 4.74 -4.08 -7.84
N ASP A 124 5.51 -5.08 -7.47
CA ASP A 124 5.05 -6.48 -7.48
C ASP A 124 4.16 -6.76 -6.28
N PHE A 125 4.56 -6.19 -5.14
CA PHE A 125 3.90 -6.37 -3.87
C PHE A 125 3.65 -5.04 -3.20
N ILE A 126 2.57 -5.00 -2.42
CA ILE A 126 2.29 -3.90 -1.50
C ILE A 126 2.34 -4.47 -0.09
N LEU A 127 3.19 -3.89 0.76
CA LEU A 127 3.11 -4.09 2.20
C LEU A 127 2.07 -3.09 2.75
N TYR A 128 0.88 -3.60 3.04
CA TYR A 128 -0.23 -2.81 3.54
C TYR A 128 -0.27 -2.90 5.07
N VAL A 129 0.13 -1.82 5.72
CA VAL A 129 0.28 -1.72 7.18
C VAL A 129 -0.93 -1.02 7.75
N CYS A 130 -1.79 -1.77 8.45
CA CYS A 130 -2.99 -1.23 9.08
C CYS A 130 -2.73 -0.94 10.55
N VAL A 131 -2.99 0.29 10.96
CA VAL A 131 -2.80 0.73 12.34
C VAL A 131 -4.11 1.14 12.99
N ASP A 132 -4.14 1.10 14.30
CA ASP A 132 -5.18 1.67 15.14
C ASP A 132 -4.57 2.82 15.95
N ASN A 133 -5.06 4.01 15.72
CA ASN A 133 -4.67 5.24 16.43
C ASN A 133 -5.79 5.75 17.36
N PHE A 134 -6.71 4.88 17.74
CA PHE A 134 -7.77 5.22 18.68
C PHE A 134 -7.26 5.10 20.13
N GLY A 135 -6.85 6.23 20.68
CA GLY A 135 -6.30 6.30 22.04
C GLY A 135 -5.03 7.14 22.10
N SER A 136 -4.20 6.89 23.10
CA SER A 136 -2.94 7.62 23.33
C SER A 136 -1.76 7.10 22.52
N GLU A 137 -1.89 5.93 21.92
CA GLU A 137 -0.80 5.27 21.19
C GLU A 137 -1.32 4.65 19.90
N THR A 138 -0.50 4.72 18.86
CA THR A 138 -0.75 4.01 17.61
C THR A 138 -0.19 2.60 17.71
N ILE A 139 -1.01 1.61 17.38
CA ILE A 139 -0.62 0.20 17.42
C ILE A 139 -0.80 -0.47 16.06
N LEU A 140 0.09 -1.40 15.74
CA LEU A 140 -0.08 -2.26 14.57
C LEU A 140 -1.27 -3.20 14.79
N LYS A 141 -2.24 -3.18 13.89
CA LYS A 141 -3.38 -4.10 13.87
C LYS A 141 -3.17 -5.25 12.91
N LYS A 142 -2.77 -4.93 11.70
CA LYS A 142 -2.56 -5.90 10.62
C LYS A 142 -1.43 -5.45 9.71
N ALA A 143 -0.71 -6.43 9.18
CA ALA A 143 0.25 -6.21 8.09
C ALA A 143 0.03 -7.28 7.02
N TYR A 144 -0.28 -6.84 5.81
CA TYR A 144 -0.55 -7.71 4.67
C TYR A 144 0.48 -7.51 3.57
N MET A 145 1.13 -8.58 3.13
CA MET A 145 1.87 -8.56 1.87
C MET A 145 0.92 -8.96 0.75
N ILE A 146 0.62 -8.03 -0.12
CA ILE A 146 -0.38 -8.18 -1.19
C ILE A 146 0.33 -8.27 -2.53
N ASN A 147 0.08 -9.34 -3.28
CA ASN A 147 0.50 -9.44 -4.67
C ASN A 147 -0.40 -8.53 -5.52
N LEU A 148 0.15 -7.41 -5.99
CA LEU A 148 -0.62 -6.38 -6.69
C LEU A 148 -1.24 -6.90 -8.00
N TYR A 149 -0.54 -7.76 -8.73
CA TYR A 149 -1.07 -8.35 -9.95
C TYR A 149 -2.29 -9.23 -9.68
N LYS A 150 -2.20 -10.12 -8.67
CA LYS A 150 -3.32 -10.99 -8.28
C LYS A 150 -4.49 -10.18 -7.73
N TRP A 151 -4.22 -9.12 -6.98
CA TRP A 151 -5.26 -8.21 -6.52
C TRP A 151 -6.01 -7.57 -7.69
N ARG A 152 -5.28 -7.02 -8.67
CA ARG A 152 -5.87 -6.46 -9.90
C ARG A 152 -6.71 -7.50 -10.65
N GLN A 153 -6.19 -8.73 -10.83
CA GLN A 153 -6.95 -9.81 -11.45
C GLN A 153 -8.23 -10.19 -10.68
N ALA A 154 -8.15 -10.28 -9.36
CA ALA A 154 -9.30 -10.58 -8.52
C ALA A 154 -10.41 -9.51 -8.69
N MET A 155 -10.02 -8.25 -8.80
CA MET A 155 -10.98 -7.16 -9.03
C MET A 155 -11.64 -7.24 -10.40
N VAL A 156 -10.90 -7.57 -11.45
CA VAL A 156 -11.44 -7.77 -12.81
C VAL A 156 -12.39 -8.97 -12.85
N ASN A 157 -11.94 -10.11 -12.35
CA ASN A 157 -12.67 -11.37 -12.44
C ASN A 157 -13.96 -11.38 -11.61
N THR A 158 -13.99 -10.64 -10.50
CA THR A 158 -15.19 -10.57 -9.65
C THR A 158 -16.23 -9.56 -10.14
N GLY A 159 -15.95 -8.85 -11.23
CA GLY A 159 -16.81 -7.76 -11.70
C GLY A 159 -16.91 -6.61 -10.69
N LYS A 160 -16.07 -6.59 -9.67
CA LYS A 160 -16.08 -5.59 -8.59
C LYS A 160 -15.58 -4.21 -9.03
N TYR A 161 -15.17 -4.05 -10.29
CA TYR A 161 -15.15 -2.73 -10.94
C TYR A 161 -16.58 -2.15 -11.11
N ASN A 162 -17.63 -2.96 -10.91
CA ASN A 162 -18.99 -2.49 -10.94
C ASN A 162 -19.31 -1.72 -9.65
N THR A 163 -19.70 -0.53 -9.82
CA THR A 163 -20.26 0.57 -9.04
C THR A 163 -20.68 0.37 -7.57
N GLN A 164 -20.86 -0.83 -7.06
CA GLN A 164 -21.37 -1.09 -5.71
C GLN A 164 -20.34 -0.86 -4.58
N HIS A 165 -19.06 -0.75 -4.90
CA HIS A 165 -17.97 -0.52 -3.94
C HIS A 165 -17.13 0.72 -4.26
N ILE A 166 -17.58 1.55 -5.19
CA ILE A 166 -16.89 2.79 -5.55
C ILE A 166 -17.31 3.85 -4.53
N VAL A 167 -16.38 4.26 -3.71
CA VAL A 167 -16.55 5.43 -2.86
C VAL A 167 -16.00 6.63 -3.60
N LEU A 168 -16.89 7.41 -4.18
CA LEU A 168 -16.58 8.77 -4.59
C LEU A 168 -16.40 9.58 -3.31
N LYS A 169 -15.19 9.95 -2.98
CA LYS A 169 -15.02 11.04 -2.02
C LYS A 169 -15.38 12.34 -2.73
N PRO A 170 -16.17 13.19 -2.05
CA PRO A 170 -16.51 14.49 -2.62
C PRO A 170 -15.22 15.23 -2.95
N THR A 171 -15.27 15.90 -4.05
CA THR A 171 -14.30 16.82 -4.58
C THR A 171 -13.71 17.67 -3.46
N LYS A 172 -12.41 17.56 -3.22
CA LYS A 172 -11.69 18.52 -2.39
C LYS A 172 -11.29 19.68 -3.27
N TYR A 173 -11.67 20.87 -2.88
CA TYR A 173 -11.15 22.08 -3.51
C TYR A 173 -9.80 22.42 -2.86
N VAL A 174 -8.74 22.37 -3.66
CA VAL A 174 -7.40 22.78 -3.25
C VAL A 174 -7.10 24.14 -3.86
N LYS A 175 -6.51 25.03 -3.09
CA LYS A 175 -6.17 26.36 -3.54
C LYS A 175 -4.78 26.34 -4.17
N GLU A 176 -4.71 26.19 -5.49
CA GLU A 176 -3.48 26.34 -6.25
C GLU A 176 -3.43 27.77 -6.86
N ASN A 177 -2.36 28.48 -6.59
CA ASN A 177 -2.13 29.83 -7.14
C ASN A 177 -3.35 30.78 -7.01
N ASN A 178 -4.03 30.73 -5.84
CA ASN A 178 -5.26 31.47 -5.56
C ASN A 178 -6.49 31.08 -6.39
N LYS A 179 -6.44 29.98 -7.13
CA LYS A 179 -7.61 29.40 -7.81
C LYS A 179 -8.05 28.13 -7.06
N LEU A 180 -9.37 27.95 -6.95
CA LEU A 180 -9.94 26.70 -6.46
C LEU A 180 -9.86 25.66 -7.60
N VAL A 181 -9.13 24.59 -7.37
CA VAL A 181 -9.03 23.46 -8.30
C VAL A 181 -9.81 22.30 -7.71
N GLU A 182 -10.65 21.70 -8.53
CA GLU A 182 -11.42 20.52 -8.17
C GLU A 182 -10.54 19.26 -8.26
N GLU A 183 -10.41 18.55 -7.14
CA GLU A 183 -9.67 17.28 -7.10
C GLU A 183 -10.65 16.11 -7.00
N ASN A 184 -10.54 15.18 -7.94
CA ASN A 184 -11.30 13.94 -7.93
C ASN A 184 -10.48 12.81 -7.29
N ILE A 185 -11.05 12.19 -6.27
CA ILE A 185 -10.52 10.98 -5.63
C ILE A 185 -11.54 9.87 -5.81
N LEU A 186 -11.14 8.80 -6.47
CA LEU A 186 -11.97 7.62 -6.71
C LEU A 186 -11.29 6.38 -6.12
N ASN A 187 -11.93 5.79 -5.11
CA ASN A 187 -11.44 4.61 -4.44
C ASN A 187 -12.41 3.45 -4.59
N ILE A 188 -11.90 2.26 -4.79
CA ILE A 188 -12.66 1.02 -4.61
C ILE A 188 -12.31 0.42 -3.25
N LEU A 189 -13.33 0.08 -2.48
CA LEU A 189 -13.16 -0.65 -1.22
C LEU A 189 -13.23 -2.15 -1.50
N HIS A 190 -12.15 -2.87 -1.17
CA HIS A 190 -12.07 -4.31 -1.36
C HIS A 190 -11.95 -5.02 -0.01
N PRO A 191 -12.94 -5.84 0.40
CA PRO A 191 -12.85 -6.57 1.65
C PRO A 191 -11.62 -7.49 1.68
N VAL A 192 -10.79 -7.40 2.71
CA VAL A 192 -9.62 -8.27 2.90
C VAL A 192 -10.02 -9.73 2.87
N LYS A 193 -11.13 -10.09 3.50
CA LYS A 193 -11.65 -11.46 3.54
C LYS A 193 -11.87 -12.07 2.15
N ASP A 194 -12.28 -11.26 1.17
CA ASP A 194 -12.51 -11.74 -0.19
C ASP A 194 -11.17 -11.96 -0.91
N LEU A 195 -10.21 -11.10 -0.65
CA LEU A 195 -8.88 -11.21 -1.24
C LEU A 195 -8.08 -12.39 -0.65
N LEU A 196 -8.32 -12.73 0.62
CA LEU A 196 -7.72 -13.90 1.27
C LEU A 196 -8.19 -15.24 0.66
N THR A 197 -9.33 -15.26 -0.04
CA THR A 197 -9.79 -16.45 -0.77
C THR A 197 -9.04 -16.68 -2.10
N VAL A 198 -8.32 -15.68 -2.59
CA VAL A 198 -7.57 -15.77 -3.84
C VAL A 198 -6.17 -16.28 -3.53
N GLU A 199 -5.84 -17.48 -4.03
CA GLU A 199 -4.57 -18.13 -3.75
C GLU A 199 -3.36 -17.26 -4.06
N GLY A 200 -2.54 -17.00 -3.04
CA GLY A 200 -1.32 -16.20 -3.13
C GLY A 200 -1.53 -14.73 -3.45
N ALA A 201 -2.76 -14.20 -3.31
CA ALA A 201 -3.01 -12.76 -3.45
C ALA A 201 -2.58 -11.98 -2.21
N VAL A 202 -2.82 -12.54 -1.02
CA VAL A 202 -2.49 -11.90 0.26
C VAL A 202 -1.81 -12.89 1.19
N LYS A 203 -0.82 -12.41 1.91
CA LYS A 203 -0.21 -13.10 3.05
C LYS A 203 -0.33 -12.20 4.27
N ASP A 204 -0.99 -12.67 5.34
CA ASP A 204 -1.00 -11.98 6.65
C ASP A 204 0.38 -12.17 7.30
N LEU A 205 1.05 -11.08 7.56
CA LEU A 205 2.38 -11.00 8.18
C LEU A 205 2.35 -10.24 9.49
N THR A 206 1.18 -10.07 10.09
CA THR A 206 1.00 -9.29 11.33
C THR A 206 1.96 -9.72 12.43
N ASP A 207 2.01 -11.01 12.75
CA ASP A 207 2.89 -11.53 13.81
C ASP A 207 4.37 -11.34 13.48
N THR A 208 4.72 -11.42 12.17
CA THR A 208 6.08 -11.19 11.70
C THR A 208 6.51 -9.74 11.93
N PHE A 209 5.63 -8.79 11.65
CA PHE A 209 5.95 -7.37 11.73
C PHE A 209 5.71 -6.72 13.08
N MET A 210 4.96 -7.37 13.98
CA MET A 210 4.63 -6.83 15.31
C MET A 210 5.88 -6.37 16.09
N LYS A 211 6.99 -7.11 16.01
CA LYS A 211 8.22 -6.78 16.72
C LYS A 211 9.02 -5.61 16.13
N TYR A 212 8.76 -5.24 14.87
CA TYR A 212 9.44 -4.15 14.18
C TYR A 212 8.64 -2.85 14.20
N PHE A 213 7.37 -2.94 14.57
CA PHE A 213 6.53 -1.75 14.68
C PHE A 213 7.00 -0.91 15.87
N PRO A 214 7.27 0.37 15.69
CA PRO A 214 7.76 1.23 16.76
C PRO A 214 6.75 1.31 17.89
N LYS A 215 7.23 1.40 19.14
CA LYS A 215 6.40 1.57 20.33
C LYS A 215 6.26 3.05 20.66
N ASN A 216 5.13 3.41 21.27
CA ASN A 216 4.86 4.77 21.78
C ASN A 216 4.85 5.85 20.68
N ILE A 217 4.20 5.57 19.54
CA ILE A 217 4.02 6.55 18.50
C ILE A 217 2.63 7.16 18.58
N ASN A 218 2.54 8.46 18.37
CA ASN A 218 1.30 9.21 18.13
C ASN A 218 1.34 9.76 16.72
N ILE A 219 0.46 9.29 15.82
CA ILE A 219 0.29 9.75 14.45
C ILE A 219 -1.15 10.15 14.13
#